data_64f24d05830b0780192876e1c12025a8
#
_entry.id   64f24d05830b0780192876e1c12025a8
#
_cell.length_a   1.000
_cell.length_b   1.000
_cell.length_c   1.000
_cell.angle_alpha   90.00
_cell.angle_beta   90.00
_cell.angle_gamma   90.00
#
_symmetry.space_group_name_H-M   'P 1'
#
loop_
_entity.id
_entity.type
_entity.pdbx_description
1 polymer ?
#
loop_
_entity_poly.entity_id
_entity_poly.type
_entity_poly.pdbx_seq_one_letter_code
_entity_poly.pdbx_strand_id
1 'polypeptide(L)'
;LKKGELLEMNKKMLFVFNPKAGKGKIKTNLLDIVDIFNKGGYEVIIYSTQKPKDAYEKAKEYESKVDLIVCSGGDGTLDEVVTGVMEKKSSIPIGYIPAGSTNDFANSLFMPKSMTDAASMIMEEKLYHCDIGRFNNQSFTYIAAFGLFTDVAYQTDQDLKNILGHVAYLLEGVKRLFDIKSYHMRIESEELTVEDDFIFGMITNSRSVGGFKNLTGKNVDMNDGLFEVTMITRPKNPLELQEIMTAMLTAEDNTDLIHSFKSARVTITSEEPVPWTLDGEYGGSHTQIEIENCH
;
A
#
# COMPACT_ATOMS: atom_id res chain seq x y z
N LEU A 1 -8.48 41.13 28.54
CA LEU A 1 -7.34 40.28 28.22
C LEU A 1 -7.43 39.01 29.12
N LYS A 2 -8.05 37.94 28.59
CA LYS A 2 -8.00 36.62 29.24
C LYS A 2 -6.56 36.14 29.12
N LYS A 3 -5.94 35.81 30.25
CA LYS A 3 -4.67 35.06 30.30
C LYS A 3 -4.83 33.82 29.46
N GLY A 4 -4.08 33.72 28.35
CA GLY A 4 -3.95 32.47 27.61
C GLY A 4 -3.36 31.42 28.57
N GLU A 5 -4.07 30.34 28.78
CA GLU A 5 -3.47 29.12 29.31
C GLU A 5 -2.33 28.77 28.38
N LEU A 6 -1.10 28.81 28.89
CA LEU A 6 0.03 28.17 28.24
C LEU A 6 -0.33 26.69 28.20
N LEU A 7 -0.66 26.17 27.04
CA LEU A 7 -0.72 24.74 26.81
C LEU A 7 0.67 24.17 27.18
N GLU A 8 0.73 23.42 28.27
CA GLU A 8 1.94 22.67 28.60
C GLU A 8 2.15 21.68 27.44
N MET A 9 3.20 21.90 26.65
CA MET A 9 3.64 20.97 25.60
C MET A 9 4.28 19.76 26.29
N ASN A 10 3.46 18.77 26.65
CA ASN A 10 3.90 17.58 27.36
C ASN A 10 4.13 16.39 26.44
N LYS A 11 3.62 16.44 25.19
CA LYS A 11 3.76 15.38 24.20
C LYS A 11 4.82 15.75 23.17
N LYS A 12 5.56 14.75 22.69
CA LYS A 12 6.57 14.90 21.64
C LYS A 12 6.11 14.21 20.36
N MET A 13 6.42 14.84 19.23
CA MET A 13 6.10 14.31 17.92
C MET A 13 7.33 14.35 17.01
N LEU A 14 7.59 13.25 16.29
CA LEU A 14 8.44 13.29 15.11
C LEU A 14 7.56 13.60 13.89
N PHE A 15 7.85 14.69 13.19
CA PHE A 15 7.25 14.98 11.88
C PHE A 15 8.29 14.77 10.78
N VAL A 16 8.22 13.63 10.08
CA VAL A 16 9.10 13.28 8.97
C VAL A 16 8.36 13.50 7.64
N PHE A 17 9.01 14.16 6.66
CA PHE A 17 8.37 14.40 5.37
C PHE A 17 9.34 14.29 4.20
N ASN A 18 8.77 13.87 3.04
CA ASN A 18 9.47 13.87 1.76
C ASN A 18 9.27 15.23 1.07
N PRO A 19 10.32 16.08 0.96
CA PRO A 19 10.20 17.43 0.40
C PRO A 19 9.89 17.45 -1.10
N LYS A 20 10.01 16.30 -1.80
CA LYS A 20 9.77 16.16 -3.24
C LYS A 20 8.38 15.60 -3.56
N ALA A 21 7.70 14.99 -2.60
CA ALA A 21 6.37 14.40 -2.80
C ALA A 21 5.37 15.46 -3.28
N GLY A 22 4.48 15.04 -4.20
CA GLY A 22 3.38 15.87 -4.70
C GLY A 22 3.82 17.23 -5.25
N LYS A 23 4.94 17.29 -5.99
CA LYS A 23 5.52 18.53 -6.52
C LYS A 23 5.95 19.53 -5.42
N GLY A 24 6.27 19.02 -4.23
CA GLY A 24 6.77 19.82 -3.10
C GLY A 24 5.71 20.65 -2.38
N LYS A 25 4.45 20.23 -2.40
CA LYS A 25 3.32 20.92 -1.72
C LYS A 25 3.57 21.18 -0.22
N ILE A 26 4.37 20.32 0.42
CA ILE A 26 4.73 20.51 1.83
C ILE A 26 5.36 21.88 2.10
N LYS A 27 6.12 22.45 1.15
CA LYS A 27 6.83 23.70 1.33
C LYS A 27 5.90 24.89 1.65
N THR A 28 4.69 24.88 1.09
CA THR A 28 3.69 25.93 1.29
C THR A 28 2.79 25.69 2.49
N ASN A 29 2.73 24.46 3.00
CA ASN A 29 1.83 24.09 4.10
C ASN A 29 2.58 23.82 5.43
N LEU A 30 3.92 23.76 5.40
CA LEU A 30 4.72 23.33 6.55
C LEU A 30 4.46 24.15 7.81
N LEU A 31 4.41 25.48 7.69
CA LEU A 31 4.21 26.36 8.84
C LEU A 31 2.83 26.17 9.46
N ASP A 32 1.80 26.07 8.61
CA ASP A 32 0.42 25.88 9.09
C ASP A 32 0.26 24.52 9.76
N ILE A 33 0.89 23.46 9.21
CA ILE A 33 0.89 22.11 9.80
C ILE A 33 1.57 22.12 11.17
N VAL A 34 2.74 22.75 11.28
CA VAL A 34 3.47 22.84 12.56
C VAL A 34 2.68 23.63 13.59
N ASP A 35 2.01 24.74 13.18
CA ASP A 35 1.15 25.53 14.07
C ASP A 35 -0.06 24.70 14.57
N ILE A 36 -0.66 23.87 13.71
CA ILE A 36 -1.72 22.94 14.10
C ILE A 36 -1.22 21.96 15.16
N PHE A 37 -0.05 21.36 14.97
CA PHE A 37 0.52 20.40 15.93
C PHE A 37 0.91 21.05 17.26
N ASN A 38 1.51 22.24 17.22
CA ASN A 38 1.83 22.98 18.45
C ASN A 38 0.56 23.39 19.21
N LYS A 39 -0.50 23.81 18.52
CA LYS A 39 -1.81 24.06 19.14
C LYS A 39 -2.45 22.79 19.70
N GLY A 40 -2.14 21.63 19.14
CA GLY A 40 -2.50 20.31 19.66
C GLY A 40 -1.68 19.86 20.88
N GLY A 41 -0.72 20.69 21.38
CA GLY A 41 0.07 20.40 22.57
C GLY A 41 1.33 19.59 22.32
N TYR A 42 1.79 19.48 21.07
CA TYR A 42 2.99 18.74 20.72
C TYR A 42 4.23 19.62 20.55
N GLU A 43 5.35 19.19 21.13
CA GLU A 43 6.69 19.62 20.74
C GLU A 43 7.08 18.87 19.46
N VAL A 44 7.27 19.59 18.35
CA VAL A 44 7.45 18.99 17.02
C VAL A 44 8.93 18.92 16.64
N ILE A 45 9.44 17.69 16.48
CA ILE A 45 10.76 17.41 15.92
C ILE A 45 10.60 17.20 14.43
N ILE A 46 11.16 18.09 13.62
CA ILE A 46 11.00 18.11 12.16
C ILE A 46 12.18 17.45 11.47
N TYR A 47 11.90 16.50 10.56
CA TYR A 47 12.91 15.88 9.72
C TYR A 47 12.49 15.84 8.25
N SER A 48 13.30 16.42 7.38
CA SER A 48 13.14 16.36 5.92
C SER A 48 14.00 15.24 5.35
N THR A 49 13.40 14.24 4.68
CA THR A 49 14.13 13.14 4.07
C THR A 49 15.05 13.64 2.95
N GLN A 50 16.25 13.05 2.84
CA GLN A 50 17.27 13.42 1.85
C GLN A 50 17.49 12.30 0.83
N LYS A 51 17.21 11.04 1.20
CA LYS A 51 17.43 9.84 0.39
C LYS A 51 16.38 8.77 0.74
N PRO A 52 16.24 7.73 -0.08
CA PRO A 52 15.44 6.56 0.25
C PRO A 52 15.83 5.95 1.60
N LYS A 53 14.88 5.42 2.33
CA LYS A 53 14.98 4.83 3.68
C LYS A 53 15.29 5.82 4.81
N ASP A 54 15.33 7.13 4.57
CA ASP A 54 15.52 8.10 5.65
C ASP A 54 14.32 8.11 6.62
N ALA A 55 13.09 7.98 6.10
CA ALA A 55 11.90 7.94 6.94
C ALA A 55 11.86 6.66 7.81
N TYR A 56 12.27 5.51 7.24
CA TYR A 56 12.44 4.26 7.98
C TYR A 56 13.45 4.39 9.12
N GLU A 57 14.66 4.90 8.84
CA GLU A 57 15.69 5.05 9.87
C GLU A 57 15.26 6.01 10.99
N LYS A 58 14.56 7.10 10.62
CA LYS A 58 14.06 8.06 11.60
C LYS A 58 12.91 7.50 12.44
N ALA A 59 12.00 6.74 11.85
CA ALA A 59 10.96 6.05 12.60
C ALA A 59 11.57 5.10 13.62
N LYS A 60 12.54 4.27 13.24
CA LYS A 60 13.27 3.37 14.15
C LYS A 60 14.02 4.09 15.25
N GLU A 61 14.60 5.25 14.96
CA GLU A 61 15.37 6.03 15.94
C GLU A 61 14.48 6.66 16.99
N TYR A 62 13.27 7.10 16.60
CA TYR A 62 12.42 7.94 17.43
C TYR A 62 11.22 7.21 18.05
N GLU A 63 10.91 5.98 17.66
CA GLU A 63 9.71 5.25 18.08
C GLU A 63 9.52 5.14 19.62
N SER A 64 10.63 5.15 20.38
CA SER A 64 10.63 5.11 21.85
C SER A 64 10.92 6.48 22.49
N LYS A 65 11.09 7.55 21.70
CA LYS A 65 11.47 8.89 22.16
C LYS A 65 10.36 9.91 22.02
N VAL A 66 9.30 9.57 21.31
CA VAL A 66 8.16 10.46 21.03
C VAL A 66 6.84 9.72 21.27
N ASP A 67 5.75 10.48 21.38
CA ASP A 67 4.41 9.96 21.63
C ASP A 67 3.63 9.71 20.34
N LEU A 68 4.07 10.31 19.22
CA LEU A 68 3.45 10.22 17.90
C LEU A 68 4.50 10.40 16.81
N ILE A 69 4.45 9.58 15.78
CA ILE A 69 5.19 9.80 14.53
C ILE A 69 4.19 10.25 13.46
N VAL A 70 4.44 11.41 12.86
CA VAL A 70 3.67 11.87 11.71
C VAL A 70 4.55 11.84 10.47
N CYS A 71 4.05 11.25 9.38
CA CYS A 71 4.73 11.29 8.10
C CYS A 71 3.92 12.07 7.06
N SER A 72 4.64 12.77 6.16
CA SER A 72 4.03 13.39 4.98
C SER A 72 4.82 13.02 3.73
N GLY A 73 4.12 12.38 2.79
CA GLY A 73 4.69 11.89 1.55
C GLY A 73 3.68 11.10 0.73
N GLY A 74 4.16 10.29 -0.19
CA GLY A 74 3.38 9.26 -0.87
C GLY A 74 3.34 7.96 -0.05
N ASP A 75 2.73 6.93 -0.63
CA ASP A 75 2.59 5.61 -0.01
C ASP A 75 3.95 5.01 0.39
N GLY A 76 5.01 5.17 -0.43
CA GLY A 76 6.37 4.72 -0.07
C GLY A 76 6.97 5.43 1.15
N THR A 77 6.63 6.71 1.43
CA THR A 77 7.08 7.37 2.67
C THR A 77 6.34 6.81 3.88
N LEU A 78 5.07 6.51 3.75
CA LEU A 78 4.28 5.84 4.78
C LEU A 78 4.83 4.45 5.05
N ASP A 79 5.08 3.66 4.00
CA ASP A 79 5.63 2.32 4.11
C ASP A 79 6.98 2.31 4.85
N GLU A 80 7.90 3.23 4.51
CA GLU A 80 9.16 3.37 5.24
C GLU A 80 8.94 3.59 6.75
N VAL A 81 7.98 4.44 7.14
CA VAL A 81 7.69 4.72 8.56
C VAL A 81 7.06 3.51 9.24
N VAL A 82 6.07 2.88 8.61
CA VAL A 82 5.39 1.69 9.14
C VAL A 82 6.40 0.56 9.33
N THR A 83 7.21 0.26 8.32
CA THR A 83 8.25 -0.77 8.39
C THR A 83 9.23 -0.51 9.53
N GLY A 84 9.67 0.76 9.71
CA GLY A 84 10.58 1.15 10.79
C GLY A 84 9.99 0.94 12.18
N VAL A 85 8.72 1.23 12.37
CA VAL A 85 7.99 1.02 13.63
C VAL A 85 7.76 -0.47 13.88
N MET A 86 7.32 -1.23 12.88
CA MET A 86 7.04 -2.67 13.00
C MET A 86 8.29 -3.49 13.33
N GLU A 87 9.44 -3.14 12.75
CA GLU A 87 10.69 -3.84 13.06
C GLU A 87 11.08 -3.70 14.54
N LYS A 88 10.70 -2.61 15.18
CA LYS A 88 10.86 -2.38 16.62
C LYS A 88 9.77 -3.02 17.46
N LYS A 89 8.74 -3.61 16.85
CA LYS A 89 7.53 -4.12 17.51
C LYS A 89 6.90 -3.07 18.42
N SER A 90 6.95 -1.82 17.99
CA SER A 90 6.40 -0.68 18.72
C SER A 90 4.91 -0.50 18.37
N SER A 91 4.14 -0.05 19.35
CA SER A 91 2.73 0.31 19.20
C SER A 91 2.52 1.82 19.11
N ILE A 92 3.58 2.59 18.80
CA ILE A 92 3.47 4.03 18.68
C ILE A 92 2.48 4.39 17.55
N PRO A 93 1.53 5.31 17.78
CA PRO A 93 0.62 5.73 16.73
C PRO A 93 1.35 6.46 15.59
N ILE A 94 0.84 6.28 14.37
CA ILE A 94 1.36 6.93 13.17
C ILE A 94 0.28 7.84 12.60
N GLY A 95 0.60 9.12 12.40
CA GLY A 95 -0.22 10.05 11.64
C GLY A 95 0.28 10.13 10.19
N TYR A 96 -0.65 10.20 9.24
CA TYR A 96 -0.30 10.31 7.82
C TYR A 96 -0.91 11.56 7.16
N ILE A 97 -0.08 12.35 6.49
CA ILE A 97 -0.48 13.49 5.66
C ILE A 97 -0.17 13.12 4.20
N PRO A 98 -1.16 12.74 3.40
CA PRO A 98 -0.95 12.31 2.03
C PRO A 98 -0.45 13.45 1.15
N ALA A 99 0.68 13.25 0.48
CA ALA A 99 1.29 14.22 -0.41
C ALA A 99 1.76 13.60 -1.75
N GLY A 100 1.60 12.31 -1.95
CA GLY A 100 1.95 11.60 -3.17
C GLY A 100 0.95 11.84 -4.31
N SER A 101 1.16 11.17 -5.43
CA SER A 101 0.27 11.24 -6.61
C SER A 101 -0.97 10.37 -6.43
N THR A 102 -0.82 9.15 -5.96
CA THR A 102 -1.88 8.13 -5.82
C THR A 102 -2.48 8.14 -4.42
N ASN A 103 -1.65 7.96 -3.40
CA ASN A 103 -2.04 7.88 -1.98
C ASN A 103 -3.13 6.82 -1.74
N ASP A 104 -2.90 5.59 -2.20
CA ASP A 104 -3.87 4.49 -2.15
C ASP A 104 -4.30 4.17 -0.73
N PHE A 105 -3.36 4.16 0.22
CA PHE A 105 -3.66 3.96 1.63
C PHE A 105 -4.60 5.06 2.18
N ALA A 106 -4.28 6.34 1.92
CA ALA A 106 -5.12 7.45 2.36
C ALA A 106 -6.52 7.45 1.71
N ASN A 107 -6.60 7.08 0.42
CA ASN A 107 -7.87 6.93 -0.29
C ASN A 107 -8.73 5.82 0.33
N SER A 108 -8.12 4.73 0.75
CA SER A 108 -8.80 3.59 1.38
C SER A 108 -9.39 3.95 2.75
N LEU A 109 -8.74 4.85 3.48
CA LEU A 109 -9.20 5.37 4.78
C LEU A 109 -10.02 6.66 4.65
N PHE A 110 -10.35 7.11 3.43
CA PHE A 110 -11.10 8.36 3.19
C PHE A 110 -10.46 9.59 3.84
N MET A 111 -9.14 9.62 3.91
CA MET A 111 -8.40 10.74 4.51
C MET A 111 -8.56 12.04 3.71
N PRO A 112 -8.53 13.20 4.37
CA PRO A 112 -8.59 14.50 3.69
C PRO A 112 -7.46 14.66 2.67
N LYS A 113 -7.78 15.26 1.52
CA LYS A 113 -6.78 15.59 0.48
C LYS A 113 -6.00 16.87 0.79
N SER A 114 -6.54 17.74 1.62
CA SER A 114 -5.87 18.94 2.13
C SER A 114 -4.89 18.52 3.22
N MET A 115 -3.64 19.00 3.13
CA MET A 115 -2.60 18.65 4.11
C MET A 115 -2.90 19.21 5.50
N THR A 116 -3.49 20.41 5.57
CA THR A 116 -3.88 21.05 6.84
C THR A 116 -5.09 20.35 7.47
N ASP A 117 -6.05 19.88 6.65
CA ASP A 117 -7.20 19.15 7.16
C ASP A 117 -6.76 17.76 7.68
N ALA A 118 -5.81 17.10 6.96
CA ALA A 118 -5.22 15.85 7.43
C ALA A 118 -4.45 16.05 8.77
N ALA A 119 -3.67 17.14 8.88
CA ALA A 119 -3.01 17.49 10.13
C ALA A 119 -4.00 17.75 11.27
N SER A 120 -5.11 18.45 10.98
CA SER A 120 -6.17 18.70 11.97
C SER A 120 -6.86 17.42 12.40
N MET A 121 -7.12 16.50 11.47
CA MET A 121 -7.69 15.18 11.76
C MET A 121 -6.79 14.36 12.69
N ILE A 122 -5.45 14.40 12.49
CA ILE A 122 -4.49 13.73 13.38
C ILE A 122 -4.61 14.27 14.82
N MET A 123 -4.85 15.55 15.00
CA MET A 123 -5.02 16.17 16.31
C MET A 123 -6.35 15.82 17.01
N GLU A 124 -7.28 15.14 16.33
CA GLU A 124 -8.46 14.55 16.99
C GLU A 124 -8.11 13.32 17.84
N GLU A 125 -6.90 12.77 17.68
CA GLU A 125 -6.35 11.61 18.38
C GLU A 125 -7.24 10.35 18.30
N LYS A 126 -8.04 10.22 17.23
CA LYS A 126 -8.84 9.04 16.96
C LYS A 126 -7.97 7.99 16.27
N LEU A 127 -7.74 6.88 16.98
CA LEU A 127 -6.96 5.77 16.43
C LEU A 127 -7.82 4.88 15.54
N TYR A 128 -7.25 4.48 14.42
CA TYR A 128 -7.73 3.42 13.57
C TYR A 128 -6.69 2.30 13.56
N HIS A 129 -7.09 1.10 13.98
CA HIS A 129 -6.23 -0.07 13.87
C HIS A 129 -6.28 -0.56 12.43
N CYS A 130 -5.12 -0.82 11.86
CA CYS A 130 -4.99 -1.21 10.47
C CYS A 130 -4.11 -2.44 10.38
N ASP A 131 -4.57 -3.41 9.64
CA ASP A 131 -3.82 -4.61 9.32
C ASP A 131 -2.60 -4.26 8.46
N ILE A 132 -1.48 -4.88 8.74
CA ILE A 132 -0.24 -4.75 7.97
C ILE A 132 0.20 -6.13 7.49
N GLY A 133 0.63 -6.22 6.25
CA GLY A 133 1.13 -7.46 5.69
C GLY A 133 2.57 -7.75 6.06
N ARG A 134 2.85 -9.00 6.41
CA ARG A 134 4.21 -9.54 6.46
C ARG A 134 4.41 -10.49 5.29
N PHE A 135 5.38 -10.20 4.46
CA PHE A 135 5.82 -11.00 3.33
C PHE A 135 7.21 -11.56 3.64
N ASN A 136 7.31 -12.82 4.05
CA ASN A 136 8.54 -13.39 4.61
C ASN A 136 9.09 -12.48 5.75
N ASN A 137 10.20 -11.83 5.51
CA ASN A 137 10.87 -10.94 6.48
C ASN A 137 10.65 -9.43 6.17
N GLN A 138 9.79 -9.09 5.22
CA GLN A 138 9.48 -7.74 4.83
C GLN A 138 8.03 -7.40 5.19
N SER A 139 7.72 -6.13 5.37
CA SER A 139 6.35 -5.64 5.56
C SER A 139 5.82 -5.01 4.27
N PHE A 140 4.51 -4.98 4.11
CA PHE A 140 3.83 -4.15 3.13
C PHE A 140 2.56 -3.55 3.74
N THR A 141 2.22 -2.33 3.35
CA THR A 141 1.11 -1.59 3.93
C THR A 141 -0.21 -1.84 3.20
N TYR A 142 -0.19 -2.04 1.89
CA TYR A 142 -1.43 -2.16 1.13
C TYR A 142 -1.42 -3.19 -0.01
N ILE A 143 -0.25 -3.58 -0.57
CA ILE A 143 -0.20 -4.57 -1.67
C ILE A 143 1.11 -5.33 -1.75
N ALA A 144 1.00 -6.65 -1.93
CA ALA A 144 2.03 -7.52 -2.47
C ALA A 144 1.51 -8.10 -3.80
N ALA A 145 2.27 -7.99 -4.90
CA ALA A 145 1.83 -8.44 -6.21
C ALA A 145 2.97 -9.01 -7.07
N PHE A 146 2.61 -9.89 -8.00
CA PHE A 146 3.53 -10.42 -9.01
C PHE A 146 2.88 -10.49 -10.40
N GLY A 147 3.70 -10.66 -11.43
CA GLY A 147 3.27 -10.95 -12.80
C GLY A 147 2.91 -9.72 -13.61
N LEU A 148 1.89 -9.82 -14.44
CA LEU A 148 1.44 -8.71 -15.29
C LEU A 148 1.25 -7.44 -14.46
N PHE A 149 1.71 -6.30 -14.99
CA PHE A 149 1.63 -4.98 -14.37
C PHE A 149 2.65 -4.69 -13.25
N THR A 150 3.47 -5.65 -12.82
CA THR A 150 4.49 -5.41 -11.79
C THR A 150 5.86 -5.02 -12.36
N ASP A 151 6.11 -5.28 -13.63
CA ASP A 151 7.37 -4.93 -14.33
C ASP A 151 7.50 -3.43 -14.67
N VAL A 152 6.41 -2.68 -14.51
CA VAL A 152 6.38 -1.23 -14.74
C VAL A 152 6.59 -0.53 -13.42
N ALA A 153 7.73 0.10 -13.22
CA ALA A 153 7.96 1.02 -12.11
C ALA A 153 6.91 2.15 -12.19
N TYR A 154 5.89 2.08 -11.35
CA TYR A 154 4.78 3.04 -11.32
C TYR A 154 5.30 4.40 -10.83
N GLN A 155 5.74 5.25 -11.74
CA GLN A 155 6.24 6.57 -11.38
C GLN A 155 5.27 7.72 -11.64
N THR A 156 4.17 7.50 -12.41
CA THR A 156 3.22 8.59 -12.72
C THR A 156 1.79 8.10 -12.97
N ASP A 157 0.78 9.01 -12.78
CA ASP A 157 -0.64 8.81 -13.18
C ASP A 157 -0.82 8.45 -14.67
N GLN A 158 0.21 8.73 -15.49
CA GLN A 158 0.25 8.40 -16.92
C GLN A 158 0.50 6.90 -17.12
N ASP A 159 1.28 6.27 -16.23
CA ASP A 159 1.61 4.84 -16.33
C ASP A 159 0.37 3.99 -16.00
N LEU A 160 -0.50 4.45 -15.10
CA LEU A 160 -1.76 3.80 -14.77
C LEU A 160 -2.77 3.84 -15.93
N LYS A 161 -2.84 4.95 -16.67
CA LYS A 161 -3.62 5.02 -17.93
C LYS A 161 -3.04 4.11 -18.99
N ASN A 162 -1.72 3.88 -18.96
CA ASN A 162 -1.04 2.95 -19.84
C ASN A 162 -1.34 1.50 -19.49
N ILE A 163 -1.65 1.16 -18.23
CA ILE A 163 -2.06 -0.21 -17.85
C ILE A 163 -3.38 -0.58 -18.50
N LEU A 164 -4.41 0.28 -18.42
CA LEU A 164 -5.66 0.08 -19.17
C LEU A 164 -5.40 0.10 -20.69
N GLY A 165 -4.47 0.92 -21.16
CA GLY A 165 -3.98 0.92 -22.53
C GLY A 165 -3.25 -0.37 -22.89
N HIS A 166 -2.44 -0.97 -21.97
CA HIS A 166 -1.79 -2.27 -22.19
C HIS A 166 -2.80 -3.41 -22.16
N VAL A 167 -3.81 -3.34 -21.31
CA VAL A 167 -4.94 -4.28 -21.30
C VAL A 167 -5.73 -4.18 -22.60
N ALA A 168 -6.02 -2.96 -23.09
CA ALA A 168 -6.63 -2.75 -24.41
C ALA A 168 -5.69 -3.19 -25.55
N TYR A 169 -4.38 -3.00 -25.40
CA TYR A 169 -3.36 -3.44 -26.37
C TYR A 169 -3.20 -4.96 -26.39
N LEU A 170 -3.39 -5.65 -25.26
CA LEU A 170 -3.48 -7.11 -25.19
C LEU A 170 -4.71 -7.62 -25.95
N LEU A 171 -5.83 -6.87 -25.92
CA LEU A 171 -7.03 -7.19 -26.73
C LEU A 171 -6.81 -7.05 -28.24
N GLU A 172 -6.05 -6.05 -28.69
CA GLU A 172 -5.67 -5.93 -30.11
C GLU A 172 -4.61 -6.96 -30.54
N GLY A 173 -3.87 -7.49 -29.57
CA GLY A 173 -2.72 -8.36 -29.81
C GLY A 173 -2.98 -9.85 -29.54
N VAL A 174 -4.10 -10.44 -29.99
CA VAL A 174 -4.35 -11.90 -29.95
C VAL A 174 -3.13 -12.76 -30.38
N LYS A 175 -2.21 -12.18 -31.15
CA LYS A 175 -0.93 -12.81 -31.54
C LYS A 175 0.08 -12.94 -30.38
N ARG A 176 -0.09 -12.25 -29.24
CA ARG A 176 0.85 -12.22 -28.11
C ARG A 176 0.36 -12.96 -26.85
N LEU A 177 -0.75 -13.68 -26.94
CA LEU A 177 -1.25 -14.47 -25.80
C LEU A 177 -0.18 -15.46 -25.28
N PHE A 178 0.63 -16.00 -26.17
CA PHE A 178 1.70 -16.94 -25.85
C PHE A 178 2.96 -16.29 -25.28
N ASP A 179 3.08 -14.95 -25.39
CA ASP A 179 4.21 -14.19 -24.84
C ASP A 179 3.98 -13.75 -23.38
N ILE A 180 2.77 -13.98 -22.83
CA ILE A 180 2.47 -13.67 -21.45
C ILE A 180 3.23 -14.65 -20.56
N LYS A 181 4.17 -14.12 -19.75
CA LYS A 181 4.88 -14.91 -18.79
C LYS A 181 3.91 -15.42 -17.72
N SER A 182 3.91 -16.71 -17.48
CA SER A 182 3.20 -17.34 -16.38
C SER A 182 4.18 -18.04 -15.45
N TYR A 183 3.74 -18.27 -14.23
CA TYR A 183 4.50 -18.96 -13.20
C TYR A 183 3.66 -20.12 -12.70
N HIS A 184 4.22 -21.32 -12.72
CA HIS A 184 3.58 -22.50 -12.11
C HIS A 184 3.72 -22.39 -10.62
N MET A 185 2.59 -22.28 -9.90
CA MET A 185 2.59 -22.05 -8.46
C MET A 185 1.48 -22.84 -7.77
N ARG A 186 1.80 -23.28 -6.55
CA ARG A 186 0.85 -23.81 -5.59
C ARG A 186 0.59 -22.76 -4.52
N ILE A 187 -0.68 -22.42 -4.33
CA ILE A 187 -1.18 -21.43 -3.39
C ILE A 187 -2.02 -22.15 -2.35
N GLU A 188 -1.68 -21.98 -1.08
CA GLU A 188 -2.33 -22.65 0.04
C GLU A 188 -2.80 -21.61 1.07
N SER A 189 -4.05 -21.69 1.46
CA SER A 189 -4.67 -20.94 2.54
C SER A 189 -5.65 -21.81 3.31
N GLU A 190 -6.31 -21.29 4.33
CA GLU A 190 -7.38 -22.00 5.02
C GLU A 190 -8.60 -22.20 4.12
N GLU A 191 -8.85 -21.28 3.17
CA GLU A 191 -10.03 -21.23 2.32
C GLU A 191 -9.86 -21.98 1.01
N LEU A 192 -8.63 -22.00 0.47
CA LEU A 192 -8.36 -22.51 -0.87
C LEU A 192 -6.96 -23.13 -0.97
N THR A 193 -6.88 -24.26 -1.67
CA THR A 193 -5.61 -24.78 -2.21
C THR A 193 -5.78 -24.91 -3.70
N VAL A 194 -4.92 -24.23 -4.46
CA VAL A 194 -4.91 -24.26 -5.93
C VAL A 194 -3.50 -24.36 -6.46
N GLU A 195 -3.33 -25.11 -7.56
CA GLU A 195 -2.06 -25.26 -8.27
C GLU A 195 -2.33 -25.11 -9.76
N ASP A 196 -1.76 -24.08 -10.36
CA ASP A 196 -1.96 -23.75 -11.78
C ASP A 196 -0.83 -22.82 -12.27
N ASP A 197 -0.89 -22.45 -13.56
CA ASP A 197 -0.07 -21.43 -14.17
C ASP A 197 -0.73 -20.05 -14.00
N PHE A 198 -0.12 -19.17 -13.23
CA PHE A 198 -0.63 -17.84 -12.96
C PHE A 198 0.12 -16.77 -13.74
N ILE A 199 -0.61 -15.79 -14.28
CA ILE A 199 -0.04 -14.63 -14.99
C ILE A 199 0.01 -13.38 -14.12
N PHE A 200 -0.81 -13.34 -13.07
CA PHE A 200 -0.91 -12.22 -12.13
C PHE A 200 -1.43 -12.70 -10.79
N GLY A 201 -0.95 -12.08 -9.74
CA GLY A 201 -1.52 -12.23 -8.40
C GLY A 201 -1.28 -11.00 -7.56
N MET A 202 -2.25 -10.71 -6.70
CA MET A 202 -2.15 -9.67 -5.68
C MET A 202 -2.78 -10.10 -4.37
N ILE A 203 -2.14 -9.71 -3.29
CA ILE A 203 -2.63 -9.82 -1.92
C ILE A 203 -2.68 -8.39 -1.38
N THR A 204 -3.87 -7.94 -1.01
CA THR A 204 -4.11 -6.53 -0.70
C THR A 204 -4.80 -6.34 0.64
N ASN A 205 -4.47 -5.25 1.32
CA ASN A 205 -5.23 -4.67 2.41
C ASN A 205 -5.58 -3.22 2.03
N SER A 206 -6.34 -3.04 0.95
CA SER A 206 -6.61 -1.72 0.41
C SER A 206 -7.86 -1.72 -0.47
N ARG A 207 -8.65 -0.66 -0.39
CA ARG A 207 -9.80 -0.42 -1.28
C ARG A 207 -9.40 0.18 -2.63
N SER A 208 -8.13 0.53 -2.78
CA SER A 208 -7.58 1.15 -3.98
C SER A 208 -6.16 0.66 -4.21
N VAL A 209 -5.86 0.29 -5.44
CA VAL A 209 -4.52 -0.07 -5.89
C VAL A 209 -4.24 0.66 -7.18
N GLY A 210 -3.14 1.42 -7.20
CA GLY A 210 -2.77 2.20 -8.36
C GLY A 210 -3.83 3.24 -8.77
N GLY A 211 -4.66 3.73 -7.83
CA GLY A 211 -5.78 4.62 -8.09
C GLY A 211 -7.06 3.92 -8.55
N PHE A 212 -7.07 2.60 -8.75
CA PHE A 212 -8.26 1.81 -9.14
C PHE A 212 -8.97 1.26 -7.91
N LYS A 213 -10.27 1.57 -7.79
CA LYS A 213 -11.09 1.21 -6.62
C LYS A 213 -11.76 -0.17 -6.68
N ASN A 214 -11.74 -0.83 -7.83
CA ASN A 214 -12.55 -2.05 -8.04
C ASN A 214 -11.70 -3.31 -8.27
N LEU A 215 -10.37 -3.20 -8.24
CA LEU A 215 -9.49 -4.34 -8.47
C LEU A 215 -9.29 -5.20 -7.23
N THR A 216 -9.51 -4.65 -6.04
CA THR A 216 -9.21 -5.29 -4.76
C THR A 216 -10.38 -6.08 -4.16
N GLY A 217 -11.47 -6.25 -4.91
CA GLY A 217 -12.66 -6.95 -4.44
C GLY A 217 -13.72 -6.05 -3.81
N LYS A 218 -14.84 -6.69 -3.42
CA LYS A 218 -15.97 -6.03 -2.75
C LYS A 218 -15.81 -6.14 -1.23
N ASN A 219 -16.21 -5.10 -0.50
CA ASN A 219 -16.23 -5.11 0.97
C ASN A 219 -14.85 -5.27 1.65
N VAL A 220 -13.86 -4.55 1.15
CA VAL A 220 -12.55 -4.48 1.80
C VAL A 220 -12.68 -3.80 3.17
N ASP A 221 -12.22 -4.49 4.21
CA ASP A 221 -12.06 -3.93 5.55
C ASP A 221 -10.60 -4.04 5.96
N MET A 222 -9.97 -2.92 6.24
CA MET A 222 -8.53 -2.86 6.54
C MET A 222 -8.21 -3.21 7.99
N ASN A 223 -9.19 -3.73 8.74
CA ASN A 223 -9.07 -4.08 10.17
C ASN A 223 -9.88 -5.34 10.50
N ASP A 224 -10.06 -6.26 9.55
CA ASP A 224 -10.76 -7.53 9.78
C ASP A 224 -9.82 -8.74 9.97
N GLY A 225 -8.51 -8.50 9.95
CA GLY A 225 -7.49 -9.54 10.08
C GLY A 225 -7.30 -10.36 8.80
N LEU A 226 -7.88 -9.93 7.66
CA LEU A 226 -7.85 -10.66 6.40
C LEU A 226 -7.30 -9.80 5.27
N PHE A 227 -6.68 -10.44 4.29
CA PHE A 227 -6.35 -9.85 3.01
C PHE A 227 -7.34 -10.26 1.94
N GLU A 228 -7.55 -9.41 0.96
CA GLU A 228 -8.13 -9.77 -0.31
C GLU A 228 -7.03 -10.39 -1.19
N VAL A 229 -7.24 -11.62 -1.61
CA VAL A 229 -6.35 -12.36 -2.49
C VAL A 229 -7.00 -12.51 -3.85
N THR A 230 -6.30 -12.11 -4.90
CA THR A 230 -6.76 -12.29 -6.29
C THR A 230 -5.63 -12.91 -7.10
N MET A 231 -5.92 -14.05 -7.72
CA MET A 231 -4.99 -14.79 -8.57
C MET A 231 -5.61 -15.04 -9.93
N ILE A 232 -4.90 -14.75 -11.00
CA ILE A 232 -5.40 -14.87 -12.38
C ILE A 232 -4.58 -15.96 -13.08
N THR A 233 -5.27 -17.01 -13.53
CA THR A 233 -4.65 -18.11 -14.27
C THR A 233 -4.32 -17.71 -15.69
N ARG A 234 -3.42 -18.47 -16.31
CA ARG A 234 -3.01 -18.26 -17.70
C ARG A 234 -4.16 -18.60 -18.65
N PRO A 235 -4.66 -17.65 -19.45
CA PRO A 235 -5.67 -17.94 -20.45
C PRO A 235 -5.08 -18.83 -21.58
N LYS A 236 -5.83 -19.85 -21.97
CA LYS A 236 -5.42 -20.85 -23.00
C LYS A 236 -5.83 -20.41 -24.42
N ASN A 237 -6.74 -19.48 -24.52
CA ASN A 237 -7.28 -18.97 -25.78
C ASN A 237 -7.80 -17.53 -25.65
N PRO A 238 -8.07 -16.83 -26.78
CA PRO A 238 -8.54 -15.45 -26.75
C PRO A 238 -9.87 -15.22 -26.05
N LEU A 239 -10.76 -16.23 -26.00
CA LEU A 239 -12.06 -16.10 -25.33
C LEU A 239 -11.87 -16.06 -23.80
N GLU A 240 -11.00 -16.91 -23.26
CA GLU A 240 -10.63 -16.89 -21.85
C GLU A 240 -9.99 -15.54 -21.45
N LEU A 241 -9.11 -14.98 -22.30
CA LEU A 241 -8.56 -13.65 -22.06
C LEU A 241 -9.66 -12.57 -22.01
N GLN A 242 -10.61 -12.63 -22.96
CA GLN A 242 -11.74 -11.70 -22.95
C GLN A 242 -12.62 -11.88 -21.70
N GLU A 243 -12.81 -13.10 -21.25
CA GLU A 243 -13.53 -13.42 -20.01
C GLU A 243 -12.86 -12.82 -18.79
N ILE A 244 -11.54 -13.04 -18.60
CA ILE A 244 -10.75 -12.42 -17.52
C ILE A 244 -10.92 -10.90 -17.53
N MET A 245 -10.79 -10.27 -18.69
CA MET A 245 -10.89 -8.82 -18.80
C MET A 245 -12.27 -8.30 -18.47
N THR A 246 -13.31 -9.00 -18.89
CA THR A 246 -14.69 -8.64 -18.57
C THR A 246 -14.92 -8.75 -17.09
N ALA A 247 -14.51 -9.84 -16.45
CA ALA A 247 -14.62 -10.05 -15.02
C ALA A 247 -13.89 -8.95 -14.21
N MET A 248 -12.66 -8.59 -14.61
CA MET A 248 -11.92 -7.50 -13.97
C MET A 248 -12.62 -6.13 -14.11
N LEU A 249 -13.25 -5.84 -15.24
CA LEU A 249 -13.95 -4.57 -15.48
C LEU A 249 -15.29 -4.48 -14.74
N THR A 250 -16.00 -5.61 -14.64
CA THR A 250 -17.33 -5.67 -13.98
C THR A 250 -17.24 -5.94 -12.48
N ALA A 251 -16.05 -6.30 -11.99
CA ALA A 251 -15.82 -6.81 -10.64
C ALA A 251 -16.76 -8.00 -10.31
N GLU A 252 -17.00 -8.86 -11.29
CA GLU A 252 -17.79 -10.09 -11.16
C GLU A 252 -16.83 -11.28 -11.10
N ASP A 253 -16.88 -12.03 -10.00
CA ASP A 253 -16.06 -13.21 -9.75
C ASP A 253 -16.64 -14.48 -10.38
N ASN A 254 -17.23 -14.37 -11.57
CA ASN A 254 -17.99 -15.45 -12.23
C ASN A 254 -17.15 -16.28 -13.20
N THR A 255 -15.86 -16.42 -12.97
CA THR A 255 -14.98 -17.20 -13.84
C THR A 255 -14.03 -18.08 -13.03
N ASP A 256 -13.82 -19.30 -13.49
CA ASP A 256 -12.82 -20.23 -12.93
C ASP A 256 -11.35 -19.79 -13.21
N LEU A 257 -11.19 -18.71 -14.00
CA LEU A 257 -9.89 -18.17 -14.36
C LEU A 257 -9.36 -17.13 -13.36
N ILE A 258 -10.20 -16.68 -12.43
CA ILE A 258 -9.86 -15.74 -11.36
C ILE A 258 -10.24 -16.33 -10.02
N HIS A 259 -9.25 -16.59 -9.19
CA HIS A 259 -9.47 -17.03 -7.81
C HIS A 259 -9.44 -15.80 -6.90
N SER A 260 -10.59 -15.44 -6.34
CA SER A 260 -10.74 -14.34 -5.37
C SER A 260 -11.25 -14.88 -4.04
N PHE A 261 -10.50 -14.63 -2.97
CA PHE A 261 -10.86 -15.06 -1.61
C PHE A 261 -10.23 -14.13 -0.57
N LYS A 262 -10.66 -14.27 0.69
CA LYS A 262 -10.02 -13.58 1.82
C LYS A 262 -9.24 -14.58 2.65
N SER A 263 -8.08 -14.19 3.17
CA SER A 263 -7.31 -15.03 4.07
C SER A 263 -6.37 -14.23 4.98
N ALA A 264 -6.19 -14.71 6.21
CA ALA A 264 -5.20 -14.14 7.13
C ALA A 264 -3.78 -14.62 6.82
N ARG A 265 -3.64 -15.78 6.16
CA ARG A 265 -2.35 -16.36 5.80
C ARG A 265 -2.41 -17.03 4.44
N VAL A 266 -1.38 -16.79 3.63
CA VAL A 266 -1.20 -17.42 2.32
C VAL A 266 0.22 -17.93 2.20
N THR A 267 0.37 -19.19 1.82
CA THR A 267 1.67 -19.79 1.46
C THR A 267 1.69 -20.01 -0.04
N ILE A 268 2.77 -19.58 -0.70
CA ILE A 268 2.95 -19.73 -2.14
C ILE A 268 4.28 -20.41 -2.39
N THR A 269 4.24 -21.48 -3.21
CA THR A 269 5.43 -22.19 -3.67
C THR A 269 5.46 -22.22 -5.19
N SER A 270 6.64 -22.08 -5.78
CA SER A 270 6.86 -22.11 -7.22
C SER A 270 8.13 -22.87 -7.56
N GLU A 271 8.20 -23.40 -8.78
CA GLU A 271 9.40 -24.06 -9.29
C GLU A 271 10.51 -23.07 -9.63
N GLU A 272 10.14 -21.89 -10.13
CA GLU A 272 11.06 -20.83 -10.50
C GLU A 272 10.91 -19.62 -9.56
N PRO A 273 11.99 -18.82 -9.35
CA PRO A 273 11.89 -17.59 -8.61
C PRO A 273 10.92 -16.59 -9.28
N VAL A 274 9.88 -16.19 -8.56
CA VAL A 274 8.87 -15.22 -9.00
C VAL A 274 9.25 -13.85 -8.46
N PRO A 275 9.40 -12.80 -9.31
CA PRO A 275 9.63 -11.44 -8.86
C PRO A 275 8.34 -10.85 -8.28
N TRP A 276 8.44 -10.24 -7.11
CA TRP A 276 7.35 -9.58 -6.40
C TRP A 276 7.59 -8.10 -6.24
N THR A 277 6.51 -7.36 -6.18
CA THR A 277 6.49 -5.96 -5.74
C THR A 277 5.73 -5.84 -4.43
N LEU A 278 6.25 -5.05 -3.51
CA LEU A 278 5.62 -4.70 -2.23
C LEU A 278 5.44 -3.19 -2.23
N ASP A 279 4.20 -2.73 -2.11
CA ASP A 279 3.83 -1.30 -2.15
C ASP A 279 4.42 -0.51 -3.34
N GLY A 280 4.59 -1.20 -4.48
CA GLY A 280 5.13 -0.64 -5.72
C GLY A 280 6.66 -0.68 -5.84
N GLU A 281 7.38 -1.21 -4.84
CA GLU A 281 8.82 -1.40 -4.89
C GLU A 281 9.20 -2.88 -5.08
N TYR A 282 10.41 -3.15 -5.57
CA TYR A 282 10.86 -4.53 -5.78
C TYR A 282 11.07 -5.26 -4.46
N GLY A 283 10.24 -6.28 -4.20
CA GLY A 283 10.24 -7.11 -3.00
C GLY A 283 11.12 -8.36 -3.07
N GLY A 284 11.87 -8.55 -4.16
CA GLY A 284 12.71 -9.73 -4.38
C GLY A 284 12.08 -10.77 -5.29
N SER A 285 12.86 -11.81 -5.62
CA SER A 285 12.39 -13.00 -6.35
C SER A 285 12.47 -14.22 -5.46
N HIS A 286 11.35 -14.92 -5.32
CA HIS A 286 11.21 -16.00 -4.34
C HIS A 286 10.57 -17.24 -4.96
N THR A 287 10.94 -18.41 -4.46
CA THR A 287 10.29 -19.70 -4.77
C THR A 287 9.38 -20.18 -3.64
N GLN A 288 9.56 -19.62 -2.44
CA GLN A 288 8.72 -19.89 -1.28
C GLN A 288 8.40 -18.59 -0.57
N ILE A 289 7.12 -18.37 -0.32
CA ILE A 289 6.58 -17.14 0.23
C ILE A 289 5.57 -17.48 1.31
N GLU A 290 5.71 -16.83 2.44
CA GLU A 290 4.72 -16.82 3.50
C GLU A 290 4.20 -15.38 3.66
N ILE A 291 2.91 -15.20 3.53
CA ILE A 291 2.24 -13.92 3.74
C ILE A 291 1.30 -14.09 4.94
N GLU A 292 1.42 -13.19 5.90
CA GLU A 292 0.64 -13.22 7.13
C GLU A 292 0.14 -11.82 7.47
N ASN A 293 -1.12 -11.75 7.88
CA ASN A 293 -1.73 -10.53 8.39
C ASN A 293 -1.24 -10.30 9.82
N CYS A 294 -0.73 -9.09 10.06
CA CYS A 294 -0.35 -8.60 11.39
C CYS A 294 -1.46 -7.64 11.85
N HIS A 295 -2.52 -8.21 12.43
CA HIS A 295 -3.66 -7.49 12.98
C HIS A 295 -3.34 -6.88 14.36
#